data_2c3cc310f43d85824d8c3c4caaf03a18
#
_entry.id   2c3cc310f43d85824d8c3c4caaf03a18
#
_cell.length_a   1.000
_cell.length_b   1.000
_cell.length_c   1.000
_cell.angle_alpha   90.00
_cell.angle_beta   90.00
_cell.angle_gamma   90.00
#
_symmetry.space_group_name_H-M   'P 1'
#
loop_
_entity.id
_entity.type
_entity.pdbx_description
1 polymer ?
#
loop_
_entity_poly.entity_id
_entity_poly.type
_entity_poly.pdbx_seq_one_letter_code
_entity_poly.pdbx_strand_id
1 'polypeptide(L)'
;MSKLRFKPLLQVLLITALAGGIAQSTLAQNRGMQSGEAIFEVLASEIALQRGEAGLAFNTYLEMARQYQDPRLAQRAMEIAITAGSPPLALQAAQSWESLSPASDTKPKEVLVTLLILSDRWSDAIKPAISLLKQQSPAQQENTLKQLQALLAKAKDESDALNAFYEIASAIKIPANDVTLLYTYAMSAEKVGRFDVMEKILRE
;
A
#
# COMPACT_ATOMS: atom_id res chain seq x y z
N MET A 1 -19.61 70.72 -9.68
CA MET A 1 -20.61 69.96 -8.91
C MET A 1 -20.55 68.49 -9.41
N SER A 2 -19.73 67.70 -8.85
CA SER A 2 -19.51 66.30 -9.25
C SER A 2 -20.36 65.37 -8.37
N LYS A 3 -21.30 64.65 -8.96
CA LYS A 3 -22.08 63.61 -8.29
C LYS A 3 -21.30 62.28 -8.43
N LEU A 4 -20.66 61.84 -7.38
CA LEU A 4 -20.02 60.51 -7.29
C LEU A 4 -21.07 59.40 -7.48
N ARG A 5 -20.85 58.58 -8.51
CA ARG A 5 -21.63 57.37 -8.79
C ARG A 5 -21.06 56.22 -7.94
N PHE A 6 -21.55 56.02 -6.74
CA PHE A 6 -21.13 54.94 -5.82
C PHE A 6 -22.06 53.71 -5.84
N LYS A 7 -22.99 53.61 -6.78
CA LYS A 7 -23.98 52.52 -6.79
C LYS A 7 -23.58 51.17 -7.43
N PRO A 8 -22.64 51.05 -8.39
CA PRO A 8 -22.37 49.73 -8.98
C PRO A 8 -21.48 48.80 -8.13
N LEU A 9 -20.63 49.35 -7.25
CA LEU A 9 -19.70 48.52 -6.41
C LEU A 9 -20.42 47.78 -5.28
N LEU A 10 -21.51 48.34 -4.76
CA LEU A 10 -22.27 47.69 -3.68
C LEU A 10 -23.13 46.50 -4.19
N GLN A 11 -23.59 46.56 -5.42
CA GLN A 11 -24.35 45.46 -6.04
C GLN A 11 -23.47 44.25 -6.41
N VAL A 12 -22.23 44.47 -6.83
CA VAL A 12 -21.28 43.37 -7.14
C VAL A 12 -20.87 42.63 -5.88
N LEU A 13 -20.68 43.32 -4.75
CA LEU A 13 -20.35 42.70 -3.45
C LEU A 13 -21.50 41.86 -2.87
N LEU A 14 -22.75 42.24 -3.11
CA LEU A 14 -23.91 41.45 -2.64
C LEU A 14 -24.13 40.17 -3.46
N ILE A 15 -23.83 40.17 -4.76
CA ILE A 15 -23.98 39.02 -5.63
C ILE A 15 -22.90 37.93 -5.33
N THR A 16 -21.70 38.37 -4.99
CA THR A 16 -20.61 37.41 -4.61
C THR A 16 -20.85 36.76 -3.26
N ALA A 17 -21.51 37.40 -2.30
CA ALA A 17 -21.86 36.81 -1.02
C ALA A 17 -22.99 35.77 -1.12
N LEU A 18 -23.94 35.91 -2.05
CA LEU A 18 -25.00 34.91 -2.26
C LEU A 18 -24.50 33.66 -2.99
N ALA A 19 -23.53 33.77 -3.89
CA ALA A 19 -22.99 32.62 -4.61
C ALA A 19 -22.15 31.69 -3.71
N GLY A 20 -21.47 32.22 -2.67
CA GLY A 20 -20.71 31.43 -1.71
C GLY A 20 -21.56 30.56 -0.78
N GLY A 21 -22.78 31.02 -0.45
CA GLY A 21 -23.66 30.28 0.48
C GLY A 21 -24.33 29.05 -0.13
N ILE A 22 -24.63 29.10 -1.44
CA ILE A 22 -25.29 27.98 -2.14
C ILE A 22 -24.28 26.84 -2.41
N ALA A 23 -23.01 27.16 -2.67
CA ALA A 23 -21.99 26.15 -2.91
C ALA A 23 -21.66 25.32 -1.64
N GLN A 24 -21.70 25.92 -0.45
CA GLN A 24 -21.45 25.21 0.80
C GLN A 24 -22.60 24.28 1.20
N SER A 25 -23.85 24.65 0.93
CA SER A 25 -25.00 23.80 1.24
C SER A 25 -25.09 22.58 0.31
N THR A 26 -24.73 22.70 -0.96
CA THR A 26 -24.68 21.57 -1.90
C THR A 26 -23.56 20.59 -1.59
N LEU A 27 -22.39 21.05 -1.14
CA LEU A 27 -21.28 20.17 -0.71
C LEU A 27 -21.61 19.42 0.59
N ALA A 28 -22.31 20.04 1.53
CA ALA A 28 -22.73 19.39 2.79
C ALA A 28 -23.84 18.34 2.53
N GLN A 29 -24.78 18.64 1.63
CA GLN A 29 -25.85 17.71 1.26
C GLN A 29 -25.32 16.49 0.48
N ASN A 30 -24.32 16.70 -0.38
CA ASN A 30 -23.69 15.61 -1.13
C ASN A 30 -22.88 14.67 -0.21
N ARG A 31 -22.20 15.19 0.83
CA ARG A 31 -21.50 14.37 1.83
C ARG A 31 -22.45 13.49 2.66
N GLY A 32 -23.62 13.99 3.00
CA GLY A 32 -24.63 13.22 3.75
C GLY A 32 -25.24 12.08 2.94
N MET A 33 -25.55 12.29 1.67
CA MET A 33 -26.06 11.25 0.77
C MET A 33 -25.01 10.18 0.48
N GLN A 34 -23.75 10.59 0.24
CA GLN A 34 -22.64 9.66 0.04
C GLN A 34 -22.40 8.75 1.26
N SER A 35 -22.55 9.26 2.48
CA SER A 35 -22.39 8.47 3.70
C SER A 35 -23.49 7.41 3.88
N GLY A 36 -24.73 7.69 3.52
CA GLY A 36 -25.83 6.74 3.57
C GLY A 36 -25.67 5.61 2.54
N GLU A 37 -25.27 5.95 1.33
CA GLU A 37 -24.98 5.01 0.25
C GLU A 37 -23.82 4.09 0.63
N ALA A 38 -22.72 4.66 1.15
CA ALA A 38 -21.58 3.88 1.60
C ALA A 38 -21.93 2.87 2.70
N ILE A 39 -22.78 3.26 3.66
CA ILE A 39 -23.24 2.36 4.71
C ILE A 39 -24.07 1.21 4.11
N PHE A 40 -24.97 1.53 3.16
CA PHE A 40 -25.77 0.52 2.49
C PHE A 40 -24.91 -0.48 1.71
N GLU A 41 -23.91 0.00 0.95
CA GLU A 41 -22.99 -0.83 0.18
C GLU A 41 -22.14 -1.74 1.10
N VAL A 42 -21.66 -1.22 2.24
CA VAL A 42 -20.95 -2.04 3.25
C VAL A 42 -21.85 -3.14 3.77
N LEU A 43 -23.09 -2.83 4.19
CA LEU A 43 -24.04 -3.83 4.70
C LEU A 43 -24.40 -4.87 3.64
N ALA A 44 -24.62 -4.44 2.40
CA ALA A 44 -24.91 -5.35 1.28
C ALA A 44 -23.72 -6.29 1.02
N SER A 45 -22.49 -5.78 1.09
CA SER A 45 -21.26 -6.58 0.92
C SER A 45 -21.08 -7.60 2.04
N GLU A 46 -21.35 -7.24 3.30
CA GLU A 46 -21.26 -8.19 4.42
C GLU A 46 -22.36 -9.28 4.33
N ILE A 47 -23.56 -8.93 3.84
CA ILE A 47 -24.60 -9.91 3.56
C ILE A 47 -24.18 -10.87 2.42
N ALA A 48 -23.56 -10.34 1.37
CA ALA A 48 -23.02 -11.15 0.28
C ALA A 48 -21.97 -12.15 0.79
N LEU A 49 -21.08 -11.71 1.69
CA LEU A 49 -20.11 -12.60 2.35
C LEU A 49 -20.76 -13.73 3.13
N GLN A 50 -21.81 -13.44 3.90
CA GLN A 50 -22.57 -14.46 4.64
C GLN A 50 -23.23 -15.48 3.71
N ARG A 51 -23.53 -15.08 2.47
CA ARG A 51 -24.09 -15.97 1.43
C ARG A 51 -23.04 -16.74 0.64
N GLY A 52 -21.74 -16.52 0.94
CA GLY A 52 -20.65 -17.13 0.20
C GLY A 52 -20.27 -16.42 -1.10
N GLU A 53 -20.83 -15.24 -1.35
CA GLU A 53 -20.58 -14.43 -2.55
C GLU A 53 -19.33 -13.53 -2.38
N ALA A 54 -18.20 -14.15 -2.01
CA ALA A 54 -16.96 -13.44 -1.69
C ALA A 54 -16.43 -12.55 -2.84
N GLY A 55 -16.62 -12.98 -4.11
CA GLY A 55 -16.21 -12.20 -5.27
C GLY A 55 -17.02 -10.90 -5.43
N LEU A 56 -18.33 -10.94 -5.17
CA LEU A 56 -19.18 -9.74 -5.19
C LEU A 56 -18.73 -8.77 -4.10
N ALA A 57 -18.59 -9.23 -2.87
CA ALA A 57 -18.17 -8.40 -1.76
C ALA A 57 -16.78 -7.78 -1.98
N PHE A 58 -15.82 -8.56 -2.49
CA PHE A 58 -14.48 -8.07 -2.85
C PHE A 58 -14.56 -6.90 -3.83
N ASN A 59 -15.27 -7.07 -4.94
CA ASN A 59 -15.37 -6.03 -5.97
C ASN A 59 -16.03 -4.76 -5.42
N THR A 60 -17.12 -4.90 -4.65
CA THR A 60 -17.80 -3.75 -4.05
C THR A 60 -16.87 -3.00 -3.10
N TYR A 61 -16.20 -3.69 -2.18
CA TYR A 61 -15.26 -3.05 -1.24
C TYR A 61 -14.10 -2.36 -1.96
N LEU A 62 -13.56 -2.98 -3.01
CA LEU A 62 -12.44 -2.39 -3.77
C LEU A 62 -12.88 -1.15 -4.57
N GLU A 63 -14.09 -1.15 -5.12
CA GLU A 63 -14.67 -0.02 -5.83
C GLU A 63 -14.95 1.14 -4.86
N MET A 64 -15.60 0.84 -3.74
CA MET A 64 -15.83 1.81 -2.66
C MET A 64 -14.52 2.44 -2.16
N ALA A 65 -13.46 1.64 -2.00
CA ALA A 65 -12.16 2.16 -1.58
C ALA A 65 -11.64 3.25 -2.52
N ARG A 66 -11.80 3.07 -3.82
CA ARG A 66 -11.41 4.05 -4.84
C ARG A 66 -12.34 5.26 -4.88
N GLN A 67 -13.66 5.03 -4.77
CA GLN A 67 -14.66 6.07 -4.82
C GLN A 67 -14.58 7.00 -3.61
N TYR A 68 -14.46 6.43 -2.41
CA TYR A 68 -14.42 7.19 -1.15
C TYR A 68 -13.01 7.54 -0.70
N GLN A 69 -11.97 7.08 -1.42
CA GLN A 69 -10.55 7.27 -1.06
C GLN A 69 -10.25 6.80 0.37
N ASP A 70 -10.89 5.69 0.78
CA ASP A 70 -10.76 5.13 2.12
C ASP A 70 -9.92 3.84 2.10
N PRO A 71 -8.69 3.87 2.65
CA PRO A 71 -7.79 2.71 2.68
C PRO A 71 -8.36 1.52 3.47
N ARG A 72 -9.25 1.75 4.45
CA ARG A 72 -9.86 0.68 5.26
C ARG A 72 -10.74 -0.24 4.41
N LEU A 73 -11.40 0.29 3.39
CA LEU A 73 -12.21 -0.50 2.46
C LEU A 73 -11.33 -1.38 1.56
N ALA A 74 -10.18 -0.88 1.12
CA ALA A 74 -9.20 -1.67 0.38
C ALA A 74 -8.57 -2.77 1.27
N GLN A 75 -8.28 -2.47 2.53
CA GLN A 75 -7.87 -3.47 3.52
C GLN A 75 -8.92 -4.57 3.67
N ARG A 76 -10.20 -4.21 3.81
CA ARG A 76 -11.29 -5.20 3.91
C ARG A 76 -11.40 -6.07 2.67
N ALA A 77 -11.29 -5.49 1.47
CA ALA A 77 -11.25 -6.26 0.23
C ALA A 77 -10.10 -7.28 0.22
N MET A 78 -8.90 -6.88 0.67
CA MET A 78 -7.75 -7.77 0.79
C MET A 78 -8.02 -8.94 1.76
N GLU A 79 -8.59 -8.68 2.93
CA GLU A 79 -8.95 -9.71 3.91
C GLU A 79 -9.95 -10.73 3.33
N ILE A 80 -10.94 -10.25 2.59
CA ILE A 80 -11.90 -11.08 1.87
C ILE A 80 -11.20 -11.99 0.87
N ALA A 81 -10.29 -11.42 0.06
CA ALA A 81 -9.57 -12.17 -0.95
C ALA A 81 -8.64 -13.24 -0.34
N ILE A 82 -7.98 -12.93 0.79
CA ILE A 82 -7.16 -13.90 1.55
C ILE A 82 -8.04 -15.05 2.06
N THR A 83 -9.17 -14.73 2.68
CA THR A 83 -10.12 -15.73 3.21
C THR A 83 -10.69 -16.60 2.11
N ALA A 84 -10.95 -16.02 0.94
CA ALA A 84 -11.41 -16.73 -0.26
C ALA A 84 -10.30 -17.53 -0.97
N GLY A 85 -9.06 -17.50 -0.49
CA GLY A 85 -7.94 -18.22 -1.08
C GLY A 85 -7.52 -17.70 -2.46
N SER A 86 -7.68 -16.39 -2.73
CA SER A 86 -7.33 -15.76 -3.99
C SER A 86 -6.13 -14.80 -3.88
N PRO A 87 -4.88 -15.30 -3.98
CA PRO A 87 -3.69 -14.44 -3.89
C PRO A 87 -3.65 -13.30 -4.91
N PRO A 88 -4.09 -13.47 -6.18
CA PRO A 88 -4.08 -12.36 -7.12
C PRO A 88 -4.99 -11.20 -6.71
N LEU A 89 -6.19 -11.51 -6.20
CA LEU A 89 -7.12 -10.49 -5.71
C LEU A 89 -6.62 -9.85 -4.41
N ALA A 90 -6.03 -10.63 -3.51
CA ALA A 90 -5.41 -10.11 -2.30
C ALA A 90 -4.30 -9.10 -2.62
N LEU A 91 -3.46 -9.40 -3.62
CA LEU A 91 -2.41 -8.52 -4.08
C LEU A 91 -2.97 -7.24 -4.71
N GLN A 92 -4.02 -7.34 -5.53
CA GLN A 92 -4.70 -6.19 -6.12
C GLN A 92 -5.24 -5.23 -5.06
N ALA A 93 -5.89 -5.78 -4.04
CA ALA A 93 -6.44 -4.97 -2.94
C ALA A 93 -5.34 -4.38 -2.05
N ALA A 94 -4.25 -5.12 -1.79
CA ALA A 94 -3.11 -4.62 -1.04
C ALA A 94 -2.41 -3.45 -1.75
N GLN A 95 -2.30 -3.48 -3.08
CA GLN A 95 -1.81 -2.35 -3.87
C GLN A 95 -2.72 -1.12 -3.76
N SER A 96 -4.04 -1.31 -3.79
CA SER A 96 -4.99 -0.23 -3.57
C SER A 96 -4.90 0.31 -2.14
N TRP A 97 -4.76 -0.56 -1.15
CA TRP A 97 -4.59 -0.15 0.24
C TRP A 97 -3.32 0.68 0.44
N GLU A 98 -2.19 0.24 -0.10
CA GLU A 98 -0.93 0.99 -0.03
C GLU A 98 -1.04 2.36 -0.71
N SER A 99 -1.63 2.43 -1.90
CA SER A 99 -1.75 3.67 -2.67
C SER A 99 -2.68 4.71 -2.03
N LEU A 100 -3.69 4.27 -1.27
CA LEU A 100 -4.65 5.13 -0.57
C LEU A 100 -4.18 5.52 0.85
N SER A 101 -3.21 4.81 1.40
CA SER A 101 -2.74 5.03 2.77
C SER A 101 -1.73 6.18 2.84
N PRO A 102 -1.70 6.92 3.98
CA PRO A 102 -0.66 7.91 4.21
C PRO A 102 0.74 7.29 4.13
N ALA A 103 1.70 8.03 3.59
CA ALA A 103 3.08 7.56 3.46
C ALA A 103 3.74 7.18 4.81
N SER A 104 3.24 7.72 5.91
CA SER A 104 3.69 7.41 7.28
C SER A 104 3.17 6.08 7.81
N ASP A 105 2.13 5.51 7.20
CA ASP A 105 1.61 4.19 7.58
C ASP A 105 2.41 3.11 6.83
N THR A 106 3.24 2.37 7.56
CA THR A 106 4.07 1.30 6.99
C THR A 106 3.31 -0.01 6.81
N LYS A 107 2.18 -0.19 7.50
CA LYS A 107 1.45 -1.46 7.52
C LYS A 107 0.98 -1.95 6.15
N PRO A 108 0.34 -1.11 5.30
CA PRO A 108 -0.05 -1.53 3.95
C PRO A 108 1.13 -2.00 3.11
N LYS A 109 2.27 -1.32 3.24
CA LYS A 109 3.50 -1.62 2.52
C LYS A 109 4.14 -2.93 2.98
N GLU A 110 4.14 -3.20 4.28
CA GLU A 110 4.59 -4.48 4.86
C GLU A 110 3.77 -5.65 4.29
N VAL A 111 2.45 -5.49 4.26
CA VAL A 111 1.55 -6.51 3.73
C VAL A 111 1.74 -6.69 2.23
N LEU A 112 1.87 -5.60 1.47
CA LEU A 112 2.12 -5.66 0.02
C LEU A 112 3.41 -6.40 -0.29
N VAL A 113 4.53 -6.09 0.39
CA VAL A 113 5.82 -6.77 0.22
C VAL A 113 5.68 -8.26 0.52
N THR A 114 5.01 -8.61 1.63
CA THR A 114 4.79 -10.00 2.01
C THR A 114 3.99 -10.77 0.95
N LEU A 115 2.90 -10.18 0.44
CA LEU A 115 2.06 -10.82 -0.58
C LEU A 115 2.79 -10.98 -1.92
N LEU A 116 3.63 -10.01 -2.31
CA LEU A 116 4.46 -10.10 -3.52
C LEU A 116 5.42 -11.28 -3.41
N ILE A 117 6.13 -11.39 -2.31
CA ILE A 117 7.09 -12.48 -2.07
C ILE A 117 6.41 -13.84 -1.99
N LEU A 118 5.30 -13.95 -1.27
CA LEU A 118 4.52 -15.20 -1.19
C LEU A 118 3.92 -15.60 -2.54
N SER A 119 3.75 -14.63 -3.45
CA SER A 119 3.33 -14.86 -4.85
C SER A 119 4.50 -15.10 -5.80
N ASP A 120 5.72 -15.26 -5.29
CA ASP A 120 6.96 -15.44 -6.05
C ASP A 120 7.26 -14.28 -7.02
N ARG A 121 6.86 -13.06 -6.64
CA ARG A 121 7.05 -11.83 -7.39
C ARG A 121 8.13 -10.95 -6.74
N TRP A 122 9.32 -11.52 -6.59
CA TRP A 122 10.44 -10.90 -5.89
C TRP A 122 10.89 -9.59 -6.51
N SER A 123 11.02 -9.54 -7.83
CA SER A 123 11.42 -8.33 -8.55
C SER A 123 10.44 -7.17 -8.34
N ASP A 124 9.15 -7.45 -8.22
CA ASP A 124 8.13 -6.43 -7.94
C ASP A 124 8.18 -5.94 -6.49
N ALA A 125 8.70 -6.77 -5.58
CA ALA A 125 8.83 -6.41 -4.17
C ALA A 125 9.99 -5.44 -3.88
N ILE A 126 10.97 -5.28 -4.79
CA ILE A 126 12.19 -4.49 -4.55
C ILE A 126 11.84 -3.05 -4.13
N LYS A 127 11.11 -2.32 -4.96
CA LYS A 127 10.79 -0.91 -4.70
C LYS A 127 9.99 -0.69 -3.41
N PRO A 128 8.88 -1.40 -3.15
CA PRO A 128 8.13 -1.24 -1.92
C PRO A 128 8.93 -1.68 -0.68
N ALA A 129 9.75 -2.74 -0.77
CA ALA A 129 10.60 -3.19 0.34
C ALA A 129 11.67 -2.15 0.69
N ILE A 130 12.36 -1.57 -0.28
CA ILE A 130 13.34 -0.49 -0.06
C ILE A 130 12.66 0.73 0.57
N SER A 131 11.47 1.10 0.07
CA SER A 131 10.70 2.21 0.63
C SER A 131 10.27 1.96 2.09
N LEU A 132 9.88 0.72 2.41
CA LEU A 132 9.54 0.28 3.76
C LEU A 132 10.75 0.38 4.68
N LEU A 133 11.87 -0.23 4.31
CA LEU A 133 13.09 -0.27 5.10
C LEU A 133 13.63 1.14 5.41
N LYS A 134 13.55 2.08 4.47
CA LYS A 134 13.95 3.48 4.71
C LYS A 134 13.13 4.22 5.76
N GLN A 135 11.93 3.73 6.07
CA GLN A 135 11.04 4.31 7.09
C GLN A 135 11.17 3.62 8.45
N GLN A 136 11.83 2.48 8.50
CA GLN A 136 12.01 1.67 9.70
C GLN A 136 13.25 2.09 10.49
N SER A 137 13.21 1.87 11.81
CA SER A 137 14.40 1.95 12.66
C SER A 137 15.38 0.83 12.33
N PRO A 138 16.68 0.95 12.67
CA PRO A 138 17.69 -0.08 12.40
C PRO A 138 17.29 -1.49 12.89
N ALA A 139 16.72 -1.59 14.09
CA ALA A 139 16.26 -2.87 14.64
C ALA A 139 15.09 -3.47 13.85
N GLN A 140 14.18 -2.62 13.34
CA GLN A 140 13.09 -3.07 12.49
C GLN A 140 13.60 -3.50 11.10
N GLN A 141 14.56 -2.77 10.54
CA GLN A 141 15.21 -3.13 9.27
C GLN A 141 15.84 -4.51 9.35
N GLU A 142 16.62 -4.78 10.40
CA GLU A 142 17.24 -6.07 10.64
C GLU A 142 16.19 -7.19 10.71
N ASN A 143 15.12 -6.98 11.49
CA ASN A 143 14.04 -7.97 11.60
C ASN A 143 13.35 -8.23 10.26
N THR A 144 13.06 -7.17 9.49
CA THR A 144 12.45 -7.29 8.15
C THR A 144 13.37 -8.05 7.20
N LEU A 145 14.68 -7.78 7.18
CA LEU A 145 15.62 -8.51 6.35
C LEU A 145 15.71 -9.99 6.73
N LYS A 146 15.72 -10.31 8.01
CA LYS A 146 15.70 -11.72 8.48
C LYS A 146 14.43 -12.45 8.05
N GLN A 147 13.27 -11.77 8.07
CA GLN A 147 12.03 -12.36 7.58
C GLN A 147 12.08 -12.59 6.06
N LEU A 148 12.58 -11.63 5.28
CA LEU A 148 12.74 -11.77 3.83
C LEU A 148 13.71 -12.91 3.51
N GLN A 149 14.84 -12.99 4.22
CA GLN A 149 15.81 -14.07 4.05
C GLN A 149 15.22 -15.45 4.33
N ALA A 150 14.38 -15.58 5.37
CA ALA A 150 13.72 -16.86 5.67
C ALA A 150 12.75 -17.32 4.55
N LEU A 151 12.28 -16.39 3.72
CA LEU A 151 11.42 -16.70 2.58
C LEU A 151 12.21 -17.10 1.31
N LEU A 152 13.50 -16.73 1.21
CA LEU A 152 14.33 -17.11 0.06
C LEU A 152 14.35 -18.64 -0.17
N ALA A 153 14.45 -19.41 0.92
CA ALA A 153 14.48 -20.89 0.84
C ALA A 153 13.17 -21.52 0.30
N LYS A 154 12.11 -20.72 0.16
CA LYS A 154 10.79 -21.13 -0.36
C LYS A 154 10.50 -20.59 -1.75
N ALA A 155 11.39 -19.77 -2.31
CA ALA A 155 11.24 -19.20 -3.63
C ALA A 155 11.27 -20.30 -4.70
N LYS A 156 10.44 -20.17 -5.71
CA LYS A 156 10.46 -21.10 -6.88
C LYS A 156 11.63 -20.79 -7.79
N ASP A 157 11.91 -19.51 -7.99
CA ASP A 157 13.11 -19.02 -8.66
C ASP A 157 14.08 -18.46 -7.61
N GLU A 158 14.98 -19.33 -7.15
CA GLU A 158 15.98 -18.95 -6.12
C GLU A 158 16.93 -17.86 -6.63
N SER A 159 17.20 -17.80 -7.95
CA SER A 159 18.10 -16.80 -8.54
C SER A 159 17.45 -15.41 -8.57
N ASP A 160 16.19 -15.30 -9.02
CA ASP A 160 15.45 -14.03 -9.01
C ASP A 160 15.26 -13.53 -7.57
N ALA A 161 14.87 -14.42 -6.67
CA ALA A 161 14.68 -14.10 -5.26
C ALA A 161 15.97 -13.57 -4.60
N LEU A 162 17.10 -14.20 -4.87
CA LEU A 162 18.41 -13.79 -4.34
C LEU A 162 18.84 -12.44 -4.91
N ASN A 163 18.67 -12.22 -6.21
CA ASN A 163 18.98 -10.94 -6.84
C ASN A 163 18.12 -9.80 -6.25
N ALA A 164 16.83 -10.02 -6.09
CA ALA A 164 15.91 -9.06 -5.49
C ALA A 164 16.29 -8.77 -4.02
N PHE A 165 16.58 -9.81 -3.24
CA PHE A 165 17.02 -9.66 -1.85
C PHE A 165 18.32 -8.86 -1.76
N TYR A 166 19.30 -9.14 -2.64
CA TYR A 166 20.55 -8.37 -2.70
C TYR A 166 20.30 -6.89 -2.98
N GLU A 167 19.45 -6.57 -3.94
CA GLU A 167 19.11 -5.18 -4.29
C GLU A 167 18.43 -4.48 -3.11
N ILE A 168 17.51 -5.15 -2.42
CA ILE A 168 16.84 -4.64 -1.22
C ILE A 168 17.86 -4.38 -0.10
N ALA A 169 18.71 -5.35 0.21
CA ALA A 169 19.69 -5.27 1.28
C ALA A 169 20.75 -4.20 1.02
N SER A 170 21.20 -4.07 -0.24
CA SER A 170 22.21 -3.07 -0.65
C SER A 170 21.67 -1.63 -0.61
N ALA A 171 20.35 -1.44 -0.66
CA ALA A 171 19.74 -0.10 -0.62
C ALA A 171 19.73 0.52 0.79
N ILE A 172 19.96 -0.28 1.81
CA ILE A 172 20.16 0.16 3.19
C ILE A 172 21.57 -0.25 3.60
N LYS A 173 22.20 0.59 4.43
CA LYS A 173 23.48 0.22 5.03
C LYS A 173 23.21 -0.87 6.06
N ILE A 174 23.40 -2.14 5.67
CA ILE A 174 23.38 -3.24 6.64
C ILE A 174 24.51 -2.94 7.64
N PRO A 175 24.24 -2.97 8.95
CA PRO A 175 25.30 -2.87 9.92
C PRO A 175 26.33 -3.98 9.62
N ALA A 176 27.55 -3.60 9.31
CA ALA A 176 28.67 -4.54 9.04
C ALA A 176 28.90 -5.55 10.20
N ASN A 177 28.20 -5.38 11.29
CA ASN A 177 28.31 -6.19 12.51
C ASN A 177 27.33 -7.40 12.54
N ASP A 178 26.37 -7.54 11.61
CA ASP A 178 25.52 -8.73 11.57
C ASP A 178 26.15 -9.81 10.70
N VAL A 179 27.23 -10.38 11.22
CA VAL A 179 27.97 -11.49 10.60
C VAL A 179 27.03 -12.65 10.24
N THR A 180 26.00 -12.90 11.05
CA THR A 180 25.05 -14.00 10.83
C THR A 180 24.21 -13.73 9.57
N LEU A 181 23.72 -12.51 9.38
CA LEU A 181 22.94 -12.12 8.21
C LEU A 181 23.80 -12.18 6.94
N LEU A 182 25.01 -11.64 6.99
CA LEU A 182 25.96 -11.66 5.88
C LEU A 182 26.37 -13.09 5.51
N TYR A 183 26.70 -13.92 6.50
CA TYR A 183 27.07 -15.32 6.28
C TYR A 183 25.93 -16.12 5.63
N THR A 184 24.72 -16.03 6.18
CA THR A 184 23.56 -16.76 5.63
C THR A 184 23.25 -16.31 4.22
N TYR A 185 23.47 -15.04 3.91
CA TYR A 185 23.30 -14.50 2.59
C TYR A 185 24.38 -14.99 1.61
N ALA A 186 25.65 -15.00 2.02
CA ALA A 186 26.74 -15.56 1.24
C ALA A 186 26.51 -17.05 0.92
N MET A 187 26.05 -17.84 1.90
CA MET A 187 25.69 -19.26 1.71
C MET A 187 24.50 -19.44 0.77
N SER A 188 23.53 -18.53 0.80
CA SER A 188 22.41 -18.57 -0.15
C SER A 188 22.87 -18.26 -1.57
N ALA A 189 23.81 -17.32 -1.75
CA ALA A 189 24.41 -16.99 -3.03
C ALA A 189 25.23 -18.18 -3.60
N GLU A 190 25.99 -18.86 -2.75
CA GLU A 190 26.71 -20.07 -3.12
C GLU A 190 25.77 -21.17 -3.63
N LYS A 191 24.68 -21.42 -2.89
CA LYS A 191 23.69 -22.45 -3.23
C LYS A 191 23.08 -22.26 -4.63
N VAL A 192 22.90 -21.03 -5.08
CA VAL A 192 22.37 -20.71 -6.41
C VAL A 192 23.46 -20.43 -7.43
N GLY A 193 24.74 -20.70 -7.09
CA GLY A 193 25.88 -20.52 -8.01
C GLY A 193 26.29 -19.06 -8.28
N ARG A 194 25.83 -18.13 -7.46
CA ARG A 194 26.16 -16.69 -7.55
C ARG A 194 27.42 -16.36 -6.74
N PHE A 195 28.55 -16.92 -7.17
CA PHE A 195 29.85 -16.71 -6.53
C PHE A 195 30.31 -15.25 -6.57
N ASP A 196 29.91 -14.49 -7.58
CA ASP A 196 30.15 -13.05 -7.71
C ASP A 196 29.50 -12.25 -6.55
N VAL A 197 28.29 -12.60 -6.18
CA VAL A 197 27.54 -12.00 -5.07
C VAL A 197 28.17 -12.44 -3.74
N MET A 198 28.47 -13.72 -3.59
CA MET A 198 29.11 -14.25 -2.38
C MET A 198 30.43 -13.55 -2.09
N GLU A 199 31.32 -13.44 -3.08
CA GLU A 199 32.62 -12.78 -2.93
C GLU A 199 32.46 -11.32 -2.51
N LYS A 200 31.53 -10.61 -3.10
CA LYS A 200 31.26 -9.20 -2.77
C LYS A 200 30.83 -9.03 -1.30
N ILE A 201 29.91 -9.89 -0.84
CA ILE A 201 29.41 -9.84 0.55
C ILE A 201 30.52 -10.14 1.56
N LEU A 202 31.41 -11.08 1.24
CA LEU A 202 32.49 -11.47 2.14
C LEU A 202 33.65 -10.45 2.20
N ARG A 203 33.68 -9.49 1.29
CA ARG A 203 34.69 -8.41 1.24
C ARG A 203 34.23 -7.11 1.94
N GLU A 204 32.93 -6.96 2.22
CA GLU A 204 32.37 -5.81 2.95
C GLU A 204 32.39 -6.04 4.47
#